data_2312fe57be87c5c75e9fec93a6a40144
#
_entry.id   2312fe57be87c5c75e9fec93a6a40144
#
_cell.length_a   1.000
_cell.length_b   1.000
_cell.length_c   1.000
_cell.angle_alpha   90.00
_cell.angle_beta   90.00
_cell.angle_gamma   90.00
#
_symmetry.space_group_name_H-M   'P 1'
#
loop_
_entity.id
_entity.type
_entity.pdbx_description
1 polymer ?
#
loop_
_entity_poly.entity_id
_entity_poly.type
_entity_poly.pdbx_seq_one_letter_code
_entity_poly.pdbx_strand_id
1 'polypeptide(L)'
;MLEHLKLVQKYTELGIPSSTYVHIPFCRRRCYYCDFPVSVVGDRLRGETSNTISHYVDVLCQEIANTTALAKPLETIFFGGGTPSLLSVNQLSAILKTLERKFGISPQAEISMEIDPGTFSLEQLQGYLVAGINRVSLGVQTFELELLQVCGRSHTLDDIWAAFDLIHQAKVKNFSLDLISGLPHQSLEQWQASLETAVAIAPHHISIYDLTIEPGTAFGRYYQPGANPLPTDDTTVQMYCKGVQVLTAAGYEHYEISNYAQKSYQCRHNRVYWENRSYYGFGMGAASYVEGKRFTRPRKTKEYYQWVEDYIAAYGAIDCPQTPSDEVLLETLMLGLRLAEGVCLSTLAEQFGEDTLERMWQCLQPYYQKGWVEVVGTMFDGEKLPNEGRLRLSDPQGFLFSNVVLADIFSRLG
;
A
#
# COMPACT_ATOMS: atom_id res chain seq x y z
N MET A 1 3.86 36.50 11.81
CA MET A 1 2.40 36.33 12.00
C MET A 1 1.71 35.75 10.75
N LEU A 2 1.84 36.36 9.57
CA LEU A 2 1.25 35.84 8.31
C LEU A 2 1.86 34.50 7.84
N GLU A 3 3.17 34.31 8.00
CA GLU A 3 3.83 33.03 7.71
C GLU A 3 3.43 31.93 8.70
N HIS A 4 3.36 32.25 9.98
CA HIS A 4 2.88 31.32 11.00
C HIS A 4 1.42 30.90 10.75
N LEU A 5 0.55 31.84 10.32
CA LEU A 5 -0.83 31.53 9.92
C LEU A 5 -0.89 30.65 8.67
N LYS A 6 -0.03 30.88 7.68
CA LYS A 6 0.09 30.02 6.48
C LYS A 6 0.61 28.61 6.84
N LEU A 7 1.56 28.52 7.78
CA LEU A 7 2.07 27.23 8.29
C LEU A 7 0.96 26.45 9.00
N VAL A 8 0.30 27.08 9.98
CA VAL A 8 -0.82 26.47 10.72
C VAL A 8 -1.92 26.02 9.74
N GLN A 9 -2.24 26.84 8.74
CA GLN A 9 -3.22 26.49 7.71
C GLN A 9 -2.75 25.31 6.85
N LYS A 10 -1.46 25.23 6.46
CA LYS A 10 -0.87 24.11 5.70
C LYS A 10 -0.89 22.82 6.53
N TYR A 11 -0.55 22.86 7.81
CA TYR A 11 -0.62 21.70 8.70
C TYR A 11 -2.06 21.26 8.98
N THR A 12 -2.99 22.19 9.11
CA THR A 12 -4.43 21.90 9.21
C THR A 12 -4.93 21.21 7.92
N GLU A 13 -4.46 21.68 6.75
CA GLU A 13 -4.81 21.07 5.46
C GLU A 13 -4.21 19.67 5.26
N LEU A 14 -2.99 19.42 5.74
CA LEU A 14 -2.38 18.08 5.73
C LEU A 14 -3.08 17.11 6.69
N GLY A 15 -3.67 17.62 7.77
CA GLY A 15 -4.46 16.84 8.73
C GLY A 15 -5.86 16.46 8.27
N ILE A 16 -6.40 17.11 7.21
CA ILE A 16 -7.72 16.77 6.67
C ILE A 16 -7.60 15.64 5.64
N PRO A 17 -8.22 14.46 5.87
CA PRO A 17 -8.14 13.35 4.93
C PRO A 17 -8.80 13.70 3.59
N SER A 18 -8.08 13.45 2.50
CA SER A 18 -8.61 13.47 1.12
C SER A 18 -8.42 12.12 0.43
N SER A 19 -8.21 11.08 1.21
CA SER A 19 -7.91 9.73 0.72
C SER A 19 -8.68 8.70 1.53
N THR A 20 -9.09 7.61 0.87
CA THR A 20 -9.75 6.51 1.57
C THR A 20 -9.32 5.14 1.07
N TYR A 21 -9.07 4.23 2.01
CA TYR A 21 -8.91 2.81 1.79
C TYR A 21 -10.21 2.08 2.12
N VAL A 22 -10.66 1.21 1.24
CA VAL A 22 -11.85 0.39 1.41
C VAL A 22 -11.46 -1.08 1.39
N HIS A 23 -11.57 -1.74 2.53
CA HIS A 23 -11.21 -3.15 2.68
C HIS A 23 -12.36 -4.07 2.25
N ILE A 24 -12.08 -4.94 1.29
CA ILE A 24 -13.01 -5.98 0.81
C ILE A 24 -12.42 -7.34 1.19
N PRO A 25 -12.92 -8.00 2.26
CA PRO A 25 -12.23 -9.13 2.89
C PRO A 25 -12.42 -10.48 2.17
N PHE A 26 -13.06 -10.52 1.03
CA PHE A 26 -13.46 -11.78 0.40
C PHE A 26 -12.38 -12.34 -0.52
N CYS A 27 -12.09 -13.65 -0.37
CA CYS A 27 -11.22 -14.40 -1.27
C CYS A 27 -11.88 -15.74 -1.64
N ARG A 28 -11.56 -16.28 -2.80
CA ARG A 28 -11.92 -17.67 -3.14
C ARG A 28 -11.23 -18.67 -2.25
N ARG A 29 -9.94 -18.46 -2.01
CA ARG A 29 -9.06 -19.25 -1.12
C ARG A 29 -8.12 -18.31 -0.39
N ARG A 30 -7.61 -18.75 0.75
CA ARG A 30 -6.57 -18.00 1.47
C ARG A 30 -5.20 -18.46 0.98
N CYS A 31 -4.40 -17.54 0.45
CA CYS A 31 -3.01 -17.80 0.08
C CYS A 31 -2.18 -18.11 1.32
N TYR A 32 -1.15 -18.96 1.18
CA TYR A 32 -0.40 -19.49 2.31
C TYR A 32 0.50 -18.47 3.02
N TYR A 33 0.84 -17.37 2.34
CA TYR A 33 1.62 -16.27 2.89
C TYR A 33 0.76 -15.14 3.48
N CYS A 34 -0.56 -15.11 3.20
CA CYS A 34 -1.39 -13.94 3.43
C CYS A 34 -1.80 -13.78 4.91
N ASP A 35 -1.46 -12.62 5.51
CA ASP A 35 -1.87 -12.21 6.85
C ASP A 35 -3.10 -11.27 6.87
N PHE A 36 -3.59 -10.83 5.72
CA PHE A 36 -4.74 -9.94 5.70
C PHE A 36 -5.99 -10.54 6.37
N PRO A 37 -6.86 -9.69 6.96
CA PRO A 37 -8.14 -10.12 7.49
C PRO A 37 -9.08 -10.48 6.33
N VAL A 38 -9.17 -11.78 5.99
CA VAL A 38 -9.96 -12.28 4.87
C VAL A 38 -10.99 -13.32 5.30
N SER A 39 -12.10 -13.35 4.55
CA SER A 39 -13.17 -14.36 4.62
C SER A 39 -13.17 -15.17 3.34
N VAL A 40 -13.01 -16.49 3.46
CA VAL A 40 -13.05 -17.40 2.31
C VAL A 40 -14.49 -17.69 1.94
N VAL A 41 -14.88 -17.36 0.70
CA VAL A 41 -16.23 -17.58 0.17
C VAL A 41 -16.31 -18.78 -0.78
N GLY A 42 -15.15 -19.34 -1.20
CA GLY A 42 -15.05 -20.44 -2.15
C GLY A 42 -15.23 -20.01 -3.60
N ASP A 43 -15.13 -20.99 -4.51
CA ASP A 43 -15.09 -20.73 -5.95
C ASP A 43 -16.49 -20.41 -6.56
N ARG A 44 -17.58 -20.74 -5.87
CA ARG A 44 -18.95 -20.64 -6.38
C ARG A 44 -19.67 -19.34 -6.01
N LEU A 45 -19.19 -18.59 -5.00
CA LEU A 45 -19.85 -17.38 -4.52
C LEU A 45 -19.18 -16.15 -5.12
N ARG A 46 -20.00 -15.33 -5.75
CA ARG A 46 -19.65 -13.99 -6.24
C ARG A 46 -20.64 -12.98 -5.68
N GLY A 47 -20.37 -11.70 -5.86
CA GLY A 47 -21.20 -10.62 -5.35
C GLY A 47 -22.70 -10.78 -5.56
N GLU A 48 -23.10 -11.16 -6.78
CA GLU A 48 -24.52 -11.32 -7.15
C GLU A 48 -25.23 -12.46 -6.41
N THR A 49 -24.49 -13.50 -6.00
CA THR A 49 -25.07 -14.73 -5.44
C THR A 49 -24.75 -14.96 -3.98
N SER A 50 -23.96 -14.07 -3.37
CA SER A 50 -23.51 -14.19 -1.99
C SER A 50 -24.23 -13.22 -1.05
N ASN A 51 -25.13 -13.75 -0.22
CA ASN A 51 -25.73 -12.96 0.87
C ASN A 51 -24.69 -12.43 1.85
N THR A 52 -23.57 -13.14 2.04
CA THR A 52 -22.47 -12.71 2.92
C THR A 52 -21.81 -11.45 2.39
N ILE A 53 -21.52 -11.40 1.08
CA ILE A 53 -20.91 -10.21 0.44
C ILE A 53 -21.93 -9.06 0.47
N SER A 54 -23.19 -9.31 0.13
CA SER A 54 -24.24 -8.27 0.15
C SER A 54 -24.41 -7.65 1.53
N HIS A 55 -24.51 -8.47 2.57
CA HIS A 55 -24.65 -7.99 3.94
C HIS A 55 -23.41 -7.18 4.40
N TYR A 56 -22.20 -7.63 4.05
CA TYR A 56 -20.99 -6.88 4.35
C TYR A 56 -20.98 -5.50 3.68
N VAL A 57 -21.39 -5.43 2.41
CA VAL A 57 -21.48 -4.16 1.66
C VAL A 57 -22.50 -3.21 2.31
N ASP A 58 -23.62 -3.72 2.77
CA ASP A 58 -24.63 -2.93 3.49
C ASP A 58 -24.07 -2.34 4.78
N VAL A 59 -23.38 -3.15 5.60
CA VAL A 59 -22.72 -2.69 6.84
C VAL A 59 -21.61 -1.70 6.55
N LEU A 60 -20.78 -1.94 5.53
CA LEU A 60 -19.73 -1.03 5.10
C LEU A 60 -20.29 0.33 4.66
N CYS A 61 -21.39 0.33 3.91
CA CYS A 61 -22.07 1.57 3.53
C CYS A 61 -22.65 2.31 4.74
N GLN A 62 -23.12 1.60 5.77
CA GLN A 62 -23.56 2.23 7.04
C GLN A 62 -22.39 2.87 7.78
N GLU A 63 -21.22 2.20 7.88
CA GLU A 63 -20.01 2.78 8.45
C GLU A 63 -19.64 4.08 7.75
N ILE A 64 -19.53 4.04 6.41
CA ILE A 64 -19.18 5.21 5.58
C ILE A 64 -20.17 6.36 5.81
N ALA A 65 -21.47 6.08 5.77
CA ALA A 65 -22.54 7.09 5.92
C ALA A 65 -22.53 7.78 7.28
N ASN A 66 -22.11 7.08 8.34
CA ASN A 66 -22.08 7.60 9.71
C ASN A 66 -20.72 8.20 10.13
N THR A 67 -19.69 8.13 9.27
CA THR A 67 -18.38 8.73 9.55
C THR A 67 -18.44 10.26 9.36
N THR A 68 -17.79 11.02 10.23
CA THR A 68 -17.71 12.48 10.09
C THR A 68 -16.86 12.87 8.90
N ALA A 69 -17.40 13.69 7.99
CA ALA A 69 -16.67 14.25 6.85
C ALA A 69 -16.00 15.57 7.24
N LEU A 70 -14.72 15.72 6.95
CA LEU A 70 -13.92 16.91 7.27
C LEU A 70 -13.76 17.86 6.07
N ALA A 71 -14.82 18.03 5.28
CA ALA A 71 -15.00 19.07 4.25
C ALA A 71 -13.94 19.11 3.12
N LYS A 72 -13.21 18.02 2.87
CA LYS A 72 -12.31 17.89 1.71
C LYS A 72 -12.75 16.71 0.83
N PRO A 73 -12.98 16.90 -0.48
CA PRO A 73 -13.36 15.78 -1.35
C PRO A 73 -12.21 14.76 -1.45
N LEU A 74 -12.57 13.51 -1.71
CA LEU A 74 -11.61 12.42 -1.87
C LEU A 74 -10.83 12.57 -3.19
N GLU A 75 -9.51 12.60 -3.08
CA GLU A 75 -8.56 12.65 -4.20
C GLU A 75 -8.06 11.25 -4.56
N THR A 76 -8.10 10.30 -3.62
CA THR A 76 -7.79 8.89 -3.89
C THR A 76 -8.74 7.96 -3.14
N ILE A 77 -9.16 6.90 -3.83
CA ILE A 77 -9.94 5.79 -3.27
C ILE A 77 -9.25 4.49 -3.67
N PHE A 78 -8.98 3.61 -2.71
CA PHE A 78 -8.33 2.35 -2.97
C PHE A 78 -9.16 1.18 -2.42
N PHE A 79 -9.64 0.32 -3.31
CA PHE A 79 -10.30 -0.92 -2.94
C PHE A 79 -9.26 -2.04 -2.90
N GLY A 80 -9.00 -2.56 -1.70
CA GLY A 80 -8.00 -3.60 -1.48
C GLY A 80 -8.40 -4.63 -0.45
N GLY A 81 -7.46 -5.49 -0.09
CA GLY A 81 -7.56 -6.43 1.02
C GLY A 81 -7.58 -7.89 0.65
N GLY A 82 -8.74 -8.47 0.40
CA GLY A 82 -8.89 -9.83 -0.11
C GLY A 82 -8.84 -9.84 -1.63
N THR A 83 -10.03 -9.88 -2.26
CA THR A 83 -10.19 -9.86 -3.71
C THR A 83 -11.38 -8.96 -4.06
N PRO A 84 -11.18 -7.64 -4.19
CA PRO A 84 -12.25 -6.69 -4.49
C PRO A 84 -13.01 -7.00 -5.79
N SER A 85 -12.36 -7.65 -6.77
CA SER A 85 -13.01 -8.09 -8.01
C SER A 85 -14.06 -9.21 -7.83
N LEU A 86 -14.30 -9.68 -6.60
CA LEU A 86 -15.46 -10.53 -6.29
C LEU A 86 -16.76 -9.72 -6.07
N LEU A 87 -16.68 -8.40 -5.92
CA LEU A 87 -17.87 -7.54 -5.86
C LEU A 87 -18.60 -7.52 -7.19
N SER A 88 -19.92 -7.41 -7.16
CA SER A 88 -20.67 -7.03 -8.36
C SER A 88 -20.48 -5.54 -8.67
N VAL A 89 -20.78 -5.17 -9.93
CA VAL A 89 -20.77 -3.76 -10.35
C VAL A 89 -21.75 -2.93 -9.51
N ASN A 90 -22.89 -3.49 -9.16
CA ASN A 90 -23.90 -2.81 -8.33
C ASN A 90 -23.40 -2.57 -6.90
N GLN A 91 -22.71 -3.55 -6.29
CA GLN A 91 -22.14 -3.42 -4.96
C GLN A 91 -21.00 -2.37 -4.92
N LEU A 92 -20.10 -2.39 -5.90
CA LEU A 92 -19.08 -1.36 -6.05
C LEU A 92 -19.70 0.03 -6.22
N SER A 93 -20.70 0.14 -7.11
CA SER A 93 -21.43 1.40 -7.35
C SER A 93 -22.14 1.92 -6.09
N ALA A 94 -22.68 1.03 -5.25
CA ALA A 94 -23.32 1.41 -3.98
C ALA A 94 -22.31 2.02 -3.01
N ILE A 95 -21.12 1.42 -2.88
CA ILE A 95 -20.03 1.94 -2.03
C ILE A 95 -19.56 3.30 -2.55
N LEU A 96 -19.27 3.42 -3.86
CA LEU A 96 -18.81 4.68 -4.48
C LEU A 96 -19.85 5.79 -4.33
N LYS A 97 -21.13 5.51 -4.55
CA LYS A 97 -22.22 6.49 -4.35
C LYS A 97 -22.33 6.92 -2.89
N THR A 98 -22.04 6.02 -1.94
CA THR A 98 -22.07 6.37 -0.51
C THR A 98 -20.89 7.26 -0.14
N LEU A 99 -19.68 6.98 -0.66
CA LEU A 99 -18.51 7.84 -0.52
C LEU A 99 -18.75 9.23 -1.14
N GLU A 100 -19.28 9.28 -2.37
CA GLU A 100 -19.59 10.54 -3.05
C GLU A 100 -20.59 11.40 -2.25
N ARG A 101 -21.67 10.81 -1.78
CA ARG A 101 -22.69 11.54 -0.97
C ARG A 101 -22.13 12.06 0.35
N LYS A 102 -21.18 11.32 0.95
CA LYS A 102 -20.68 11.65 2.28
C LYS A 102 -19.50 12.61 2.27
N PHE A 103 -18.54 12.39 1.37
CA PHE A 103 -17.27 13.12 1.32
C PHE A 103 -17.12 13.98 0.08
N GLY A 104 -17.85 13.68 -1.01
CA GLY A 104 -17.53 14.14 -2.35
C GLY A 104 -16.31 13.42 -2.92
N ILE A 105 -16.26 13.26 -4.24
CA ILE A 105 -15.12 12.69 -4.96
C ILE A 105 -14.61 13.73 -5.96
N SER A 106 -13.32 14.03 -5.90
CA SER A 106 -12.68 14.95 -6.86
C SER A 106 -12.86 14.42 -8.29
N PRO A 107 -13.18 15.27 -9.29
CA PRO A 107 -13.26 14.84 -10.68
C PRO A 107 -11.96 14.21 -11.22
N GLN A 108 -10.83 14.46 -10.55
CA GLN A 108 -9.51 13.95 -10.89
C GLN A 108 -9.03 12.88 -9.88
N ALA A 109 -9.95 12.30 -9.10
CA ALA A 109 -9.60 11.27 -8.13
C ALA A 109 -8.99 10.05 -8.80
N GLU A 110 -7.93 9.50 -8.20
CA GLU A 110 -7.47 8.15 -8.49
C GLU A 110 -8.37 7.16 -7.76
N ILE A 111 -9.06 6.30 -8.49
CA ILE A 111 -9.92 5.26 -7.92
C ILE A 111 -9.34 3.91 -8.35
N SER A 112 -8.61 3.31 -7.43
CA SER A 112 -7.85 2.06 -7.63
C SER A 112 -8.60 0.86 -7.10
N MET A 113 -8.44 -0.28 -7.78
CA MET A 113 -9.03 -1.56 -7.37
C MET A 113 -8.05 -2.71 -7.60
N GLU A 114 -7.84 -3.52 -6.56
CA GLU A 114 -7.14 -4.81 -6.70
C GLU A 114 -8.05 -5.82 -7.39
N ILE A 115 -7.49 -6.56 -8.34
CA ILE A 115 -8.18 -7.61 -9.09
C ILE A 115 -7.31 -8.85 -9.14
N ASP A 116 -7.92 -10.03 -9.06
CA ASP A 116 -7.22 -11.31 -9.18
C ASP A 116 -7.56 -12.00 -10.51
N PRO A 117 -6.58 -12.65 -11.19
CA PRO A 117 -6.84 -13.44 -12.39
C PRO A 117 -7.96 -14.47 -12.18
N GLY A 118 -8.81 -14.64 -13.16
CA GLY A 118 -9.94 -15.59 -13.13
C GLY A 118 -11.13 -15.17 -12.26
N THR A 119 -11.14 -13.96 -11.67
CA THR A 119 -12.22 -13.51 -10.79
C THR A 119 -13.20 -12.53 -11.43
N PHE A 120 -12.93 -12.03 -12.62
CA PHE A 120 -13.77 -11.05 -13.31
C PHE A 120 -13.96 -11.42 -14.81
N SER A 121 -15.02 -10.90 -15.40
CA SER A 121 -15.31 -10.96 -16.83
C SER A 121 -15.06 -9.60 -17.50
N LEU A 122 -15.07 -9.57 -18.85
CA LEU A 122 -14.99 -8.32 -19.60
C LEU A 122 -16.12 -7.35 -19.24
N GLU A 123 -17.36 -7.84 -19.18
CA GLU A 123 -18.53 -7.04 -18.81
C GLU A 123 -18.39 -6.45 -17.40
N GLN A 124 -17.91 -7.25 -16.45
CA GLN A 124 -17.71 -6.81 -15.08
C GLN A 124 -16.61 -5.75 -14.99
N LEU A 125 -15.47 -5.95 -15.67
CA LEU A 125 -14.38 -4.97 -15.72
C LEU A 125 -14.83 -3.65 -16.37
N GLN A 126 -15.55 -3.72 -17.50
CA GLN A 126 -16.15 -2.54 -18.13
C GLN A 126 -17.14 -1.82 -17.20
N GLY A 127 -17.95 -2.60 -16.47
CA GLY A 127 -18.85 -2.06 -15.46
C GLY A 127 -18.12 -1.32 -14.33
N TYR A 128 -16.98 -1.83 -13.87
CA TYR A 128 -16.14 -1.13 -12.88
C TYR A 128 -15.58 0.19 -13.40
N LEU A 129 -15.12 0.22 -14.66
CA LEU A 129 -14.63 1.45 -15.29
C LEU A 129 -15.76 2.49 -15.43
N VAL A 130 -16.97 2.06 -15.81
CA VAL A 130 -18.16 2.94 -15.86
C VAL A 130 -18.56 3.44 -14.47
N ALA A 131 -18.41 2.62 -13.44
CA ALA A 131 -18.66 3.02 -12.05
C ALA A 131 -17.65 4.04 -11.51
N GLY A 132 -16.49 4.21 -12.17
CA GLY A 132 -15.47 5.21 -11.81
C GLY A 132 -14.09 4.67 -11.52
N ILE A 133 -13.88 3.35 -11.49
CA ILE A 133 -12.52 2.78 -11.38
C ILE A 133 -11.68 3.27 -12.56
N ASN A 134 -10.50 3.82 -12.29
CA ASN A 134 -9.59 4.32 -13.32
C ASN A 134 -8.16 3.77 -13.22
N ARG A 135 -7.88 2.97 -12.17
CA ARG A 135 -6.64 2.22 -11.98
C ARG A 135 -6.97 0.80 -11.47
N VAL A 136 -6.32 -0.22 -12.03
CA VAL A 136 -6.44 -1.60 -11.52
C VAL A 136 -5.05 -2.16 -11.18
N SER A 137 -4.97 -3.01 -10.14
CA SER A 137 -3.77 -3.75 -9.77
C SER A 137 -4.04 -5.24 -9.88
N LEU A 138 -3.32 -5.94 -10.76
CA LEU A 138 -3.51 -7.35 -11.02
C LEU A 138 -2.54 -8.21 -10.18
N GLY A 139 -3.07 -9.03 -9.29
CA GLY A 139 -2.31 -9.91 -8.42
C GLY A 139 -1.74 -11.14 -9.15
N VAL A 140 -0.68 -10.96 -9.94
CA VAL A 140 0.00 -12.04 -10.70
C VAL A 140 0.84 -12.92 -9.78
N GLN A 141 1.66 -12.31 -8.93
CA GLN A 141 2.60 -12.88 -7.96
C GLN A 141 3.84 -13.53 -8.61
N THR A 142 3.66 -14.39 -9.60
CA THR A 142 4.73 -15.05 -10.36
C THR A 142 4.19 -15.58 -11.68
N PHE A 143 5.04 -15.75 -12.69
CA PHE A 143 4.72 -16.41 -13.95
C PHE A 143 5.13 -17.89 -13.99
N GLU A 144 5.39 -18.48 -12.82
CA GLU A 144 5.74 -19.90 -12.66
C GLU A 144 4.60 -20.68 -12.01
N LEU A 145 4.04 -21.67 -12.74
CA LEU A 145 2.87 -22.44 -12.25
C LEU A 145 3.15 -23.14 -10.92
N GLU A 146 4.34 -23.71 -10.76
CA GLU A 146 4.74 -24.43 -9.55
C GLU A 146 4.78 -23.45 -8.35
N LEU A 147 5.28 -22.24 -8.53
CA LEU A 147 5.33 -21.23 -7.47
C LEU A 147 3.94 -20.71 -7.11
N LEU A 148 3.02 -20.57 -8.09
CA LEU A 148 1.60 -20.28 -7.80
C LEU A 148 0.97 -21.34 -6.92
N GLN A 149 1.23 -22.62 -7.20
CA GLN A 149 0.74 -23.75 -6.41
C GLN A 149 1.32 -23.76 -4.99
N VAL A 150 2.63 -23.53 -4.86
CA VAL A 150 3.31 -23.40 -3.57
C VAL A 150 2.71 -22.28 -2.72
N CYS A 151 2.32 -21.18 -3.34
CA CYS A 151 1.68 -20.03 -2.68
C CYS A 151 0.20 -20.27 -2.33
N GLY A 152 -0.41 -21.36 -2.81
CA GLY A 152 -1.85 -21.62 -2.65
C GLY A 152 -2.72 -20.68 -3.45
N ARG A 153 -2.22 -20.14 -4.59
CA ARG A 153 -3.01 -19.29 -5.48
C ARG A 153 -4.10 -20.12 -6.17
N SER A 154 -5.26 -19.49 -6.39
CA SER A 154 -6.41 -20.15 -7.03
C SER A 154 -6.42 -20.04 -8.55
N HIS A 155 -5.57 -19.19 -9.12
CA HIS A 155 -5.46 -18.97 -10.56
C HIS A 155 -4.28 -19.71 -11.18
N THR A 156 -4.35 -19.90 -12.47
CA THR A 156 -3.35 -20.55 -13.32
C THR A 156 -2.65 -19.52 -14.23
N LEU A 157 -1.64 -19.95 -15.00
CA LEU A 157 -1.01 -19.10 -16.02
C LEU A 157 -2.01 -18.67 -17.09
N ASP A 158 -2.92 -19.57 -17.51
CA ASP A 158 -3.95 -19.24 -18.49
C ASP A 158 -4.89 -18.15 -17.97
N ASP A 159 -5.24 -18.17 -16.67
CA ASP A 159 -6.04 -17.11 -16.05
C ASP A 159 -5.30 -15.76 -16.05
N ILE A 160 -3.97 -15.78 -15.88
CA ILE A 160 -3.14 -14.56 -15.93
C ILE A 160 -3.19 -13.96 -17.34
N TRP A 161 -2.95 -14.76 -18.38
CA TRP A 161 -2.97 -14.28 -19.76
C TRP A 161 -4.36 -13.81 -20.17
N ALA A 162 -5.40 -14.56 -19.80
CA ALA A 162 -6.79 -14.16 -20.03
C ALA A 162 -7.11 -12.82 -19.33
N ALA A 163 -6.59 -12.59 -18.11
CA ALA A 163 -6.79 -11.33 -17.40
C ALA A 163 -6.14 -10.13 -18.13
N PHE A 164 -4.93 -10.29 -18.71
CA PHE A 164 -4.32 -9.25 -19.54
C PHE A 164 -5.14 -8.98 -20.80
N ASP A 165 -5.63 -10.02 -21.47
CA ASP A 165 -6.52 -9.85 -22.64
C ASP A 165 -7.78 -9.06 -22.28
N LEU A 166 -8.39 -9.35 -21.13
CA LEU A 166 -9.57 -8.61 -20.65
C LEU A 166 -9.23 -7.13 -20.33
N ILE A 167 -8.08 -6.86 -19.72
CA ILE A 167 -7.59 -5.51 -19.42
C ILE A 167 -7.42 -4.72 -20.73
N HIS A 168 -6.80 -5.33 -21.75
CA HIS A 168 -6.63 -4.71 -23.06
C HIS A 168 -7.96 -4.48 -23.78
N GLN A 169 -8.85 -5.48 -23.80
CA GLN A 169 -10.17 -5.37 -24.42
C GLN A 169 -11.05 -4.31 -23.74
N ALA A 170 -10.99 -4.19 -22.41
CA ALA A 170 -11.68 -3.15 -21.65
C ALA A 170 -11.04 -1.76 -21.83
N LYS A 171 -9.86 -1.66 -22.44
CA LYS A 171 -9.10 -0.42 -22.64
C LYS A 171 -8.77 0.28 -21.32
N VAL A 172 -8.35 -0.49 -20.31
CA VAL A 172 -7.89 0.05 -19.05
C VAL A 172 -6.66 0.94 -19.27
N LYS A 173 -6.73 2.22 -18.88
CA LYS A 173 -5.69 3.22 -19.16
C LYS A 173 -4.54 3.21 -18.15
N ASN A 174 -4.74 2.66 -16.98
CA ASN A 174 -3.76 2.58 -15.92
C ASN A 174 -3.89 1.23 -15.22
N PHE A 175 -2.93 0.35 -15.45
CA PHE A 175 -2.89 -0.92 -14.75
C PHE A 175 -1.51 -1.21 -14.18
N SER A 176 -1.52 -1.86 -13.04
CA SER A 176 -0.38 -2.38 -12.31
C SER A 176 -0.39 -3.89 -12.34
N LEU A 177 0.76 -4.52 -12.20
CA LEU A 177 0.86 -5.91 -11.82
C LEU A 177 1.71 -6.06 -10.56
N ASP A 178 1.38 -7.07 -9.75
CA ASP A 178 2.05 -7.33 -8.48
C ASP A 178 2.82 -8.65 -8.58
N LEU A 179 4.10 -8.63 -8.18
CA LEU A 179 5.00 -9.79 -8.12
C LEU A 179 5.50 -9.99 -6.69
N ILE A 180 5.86 -11.23 -6.36
CA ILE A 180 6.51 -11.57 -5.09
C ILE A 180 7.87 -12.20 -5.39
N SER A 181 8.93 -11.63 -4.81
CA SER A 181 10.26 -12.22 -4.77
C SER A 181 10.46 -13.03 -3.48
N GLY A 182 11.40 -13.96 -3.51
CA GLY A 182 11.73 -14.76 -2.32
C GLY A 182 10.75 -15.89 -2.01
N LEU A 183 9.94 -16.33 -2.98
CA LEU A 183 9.02 -17.46 -2.79
C LEU A 183 9.77 -18.76 -2.49
N PRO A 184 9.17 -19.72 -1.71
CA PRO A 184 9.77 -21.02 -1.49
C PRO A 184 10.08 -21.71 -2.83
N HIS A 185 11.30 -22.24 -2.97
CA HIS A 185 11.84 -22.88 -4.19
C HIS A 185 12.10 -21.91 -5.38
N GLN A 186 11.87 -20.62 -5.25
CA GLN A 186 12.11 -19.69 -6.33
C GLN A 186 13.62 -19.53 -6.61
N SER A 187 14.05 -19.76 -7.85
CA SER A 187 15.42 -19.49 -8.27
C SER A 187 15.60 -18.06 -8.80
N LEU A 188 16.86 -17.61 -8.89
CA LEU A 188 17.17 -16.30 -9.46
C LEU A 188 16.81 -16.23 -10.96
N GLU A 189 16.95 -17.36 -11.69
CA GLU A 189 16.59 -17.46 -13.10
C GLU A 189 15.06 -17.35 -13.30
N GLN A 190 14.26 -18.02 -12.48
CA GLN A 190 12.80 -17.91 -12.51
C GLN A 190 12.34 -16.47 -12.16
N TRP A 191 13.02 -15.84 -11.20
CA TRP A 191 12.76 -14.45 -10.85
C TRP A 191 13.07 -13.52 -12.03
N GLN A 192 14.23 -13.68 -12.66
CA GLN A 192 14.62 -12.90 -13.84
C GLN A 192 13.60 -13.08 -14.98
N ALA A 193 13.20 -14.31 -15.28
CA ALA A 193 12.18 -14.60 -16.31
C ALA A 193 10.85 -13.92 -16.01
N SER A 194 10.43 -13.89 -14.74
CA SER A 194 9.23 -13.17 -14.29
C SER A 194 9.33 -11.66 -14.50
N LEU A 195 10.49 -11.06 -14.21
CA LEU A 195 10.74 -9.62 -14.44
C LEU A 195 10.71 -9.28 -15.95
N GLU A 196 11.38 -10.09 -16.78
CA GLU A 196 11.42 -9.90 -18.24
C GLU A 196 10.01 -10.03 -18.85
N THR A 197 9.21 -10.98 -18.35
CA THR A 197 7.81 -11.12 -18.74
C THR A 197 6.98 -9.90 -18.34
N ALA A 198 7.15 -9.40 -17.12
CA ALA A 198 6.47 -8.19 -16.66
C ALA A 198 6.83 -6.97 -17.52
N VAL A 199 8.11 -6.81 -17.88
CA VAL A 199 8.54 -5.72 -18.77
C VAL A 199 7.93 -5.87 -20.16
N ALA A 200 7.85 -7.10 -20.71
CA ALA A 200 7.25 -7.35 -22.02
C ALA A 200 5.74 -7.05 -22.08
N ILE A 201 5.02 -7.23 -20.95
CA ILE A 201 3.59 -6.85 -20.81
C ILE A 201 3.44 -5.32 -20.80
N ALA A 202 4.49 -4.60 -20.38
CA ALA A 202 4.54 -3.13 -20.31
C ALA A 202 3.39 -2.50 -19.50
N PRO A 203 3.12 -2.92 -18.24
CA PRO A 203 2.19 -2.23 -17.37
C PRO A 203 2.68 -0.82 -17.05
N HIS A 204 1.78 0.04 -16.57
CA HIS A 204 2.18 1.40 -16.16
C HIS A 204 2.89 1.43 -14.81
N HIS A 205 2.69 0.38 -14.01
CA HIS A 205 3.22 0.27 -12.66
C HIS A 205 3.49 -1.20 -12.31
N ILE A 206 4.51 -1.47 -11.51
CA ILE A 206 4.87 -2.81 -11.05
C ILE A 206 5.15 -2.73 -9.55
N SER A 207 4.45 -3.58 -8.77
CA SER A 207 4.75 -3.78 -7.36
C SER A 207 5.60 -5.04 -7.21
N ILE A 208 6.70 -4.96 -6.48
CA ILE A 208 7.52 -6.10 -6.09
C ILE A 208 7.54 -6.19 -4.58
N TYR A 209 6.94 -7.23 -4.03
CA TYR A 209 6.96 -7.50 -2.61
C TYR A 209 7.98 -8.60 -2.31
N ASP A 210 8.87 -8.36 -1.34
CA ASP A 210 9.68 -9.44 -0.79
C ASP A 210 8.85 -10.27 0.17
N LEU A 211 8.89 -11.60 0.01
CA LEU A 211 8.14 -12.51 0.86
C LEU A 211 8.57 -12.36 2.32
N THR A 212 7.63 -11.94 3.16
CA THR A 212 7.79 -11.96 4.62
C THR A 212 7.03 -13.15 5.20
N ILE A 213 7.68 -13.90 6.07
CA ILE A 213 7.05 -15.04 6.77
C ILE A 213 6.32 -14.52 8.00
N GLU A 214 5.01 -14.32 7.85
CA GLU A 214 4.17 -13.76 8.92
C GLU A 214 3.69 -14.84 9.89
N PRO A 215 3.77 -14.60 11.22
CA PRO A 215 3.17 -15.47 12.22
C PRO A 215 1.67 -15.68 11.98
N GLY A 216 1.17 -16.90 12.18
CA GLY A 216 -0.25 -17.23 11.98
C GLY A 216 -0.64 -17.62 10.57
N THR A 217 0.19 -17.34 9.56
CA THR A 217 -0.01 -17.81 8.18
C THR A 217 0.32 -19.30 8.03
N ALA A 218 -0.03 -19.91 6.89
CA ALA A 218 0.40 -21.26 6.59
C ALA A 218 1.94 -21.32 6.43
N PHE A 219 2.53 -20.33 5.74
CA PHE A 219 3.98 -20.26 5.61
C PHE A 219 4.68 -20.07 6.96
N GLY A 220 4.13 -19.28 7.89
CA GLY A 220 4.65 -19.13 9.24
C GLY A 220 4.63 -20.43 10.08
N ARG A 221 3.81 -21.43 9.68
CA ARG A 221 3.81 -22.76 10.30
C ARG A 221 4.76 -23.75 9.62
N TYR A 222 5.01 -23.58 8.32
CA TYR A 222 5.80 -24.53 7.52
C TYR A 222 7.25 -24.12 7.35
N TYR A 223 7.54 -22.82 7.36
CA TYR A 223 8.86 -22.30 7.04
C TYR A 223 9.40 -21.41 8.16
N GLN A 224 10.70 -21.43 8.31
CA GLN A 224 11.44 -20.50 9.16
C GLN A 224 12.20 -19.52 8.26
N PRO A 225 12.21 -18.20 8.56
CA PRO A 225 12.98 -17.22 7.82
C PRO A 225 14.43 -17.67 7.60
N GLY A 226 14.94 -17.54 6.38
CA GLY A 226 16.31 -17.90 6.01
C GLY A 226 16.60 -19.40 5.88
N ALA A 227 15.60 -20.29 6.12
CA ALA A 227 15.77 -21.74 6.01
C ALA A 227 15.20 -22.29 4.70
N ASN A 228 15.86 -23.30 4.12
CA ASN A 228 15.35 -24.02 2.95
C ASN A 228 13.91 -24.51 3.20
N PRO A 229 12.95 -24.35 2.27
CA PRO A 229 13.15 -24.05 0.83
C PRO A 229 13.07 -22.54 0.45
N LEU A 230 13.15 -21.64 1.42
CA LEU A 230 13.25 -20.20 1.11
C LEU A 230 14.63 -19.88 0.51
N PRO A 231 14.74 -18.91 -0.40
CA PRO A 231 16.03 -18.39 -0.84
C PRO A 231 16.89 -17.94 0.35
N THR A 232 18.21 -18.04 0.20
CA THR A 232 19.14 -17.50 1.20
C THR A 232 19.10 -15.97 1.18
N ASP A 233 19.57 -15.33 2.25
CA ASP A 233 19.65 -13.86 2.31
C ASP A 233 20.46 -13.29 1.13
N ASP A 234 21.59 -13.93 0.74
CA ASP A 234 22.37 -13.51 -0.42
C ASP A 234 21.56 -13.61 -1.73
N THR A 235 20.75 -14.66 -1.88
CA THR A 235 19.89 -14.83 -3.05
C THR A 235 18.77 -13.78 -3.06
N THR A 236 18.17 -13.48 -1.91
CA THR A 236 17.15 -12.43 -1.77
C THR A 236 17.73 -11.05 -2.14
N VAL A 237 18.93 -10.73 -1.68
CA VAL A 237 19.67 -9.51 -2.08
C VAL A 237 19.88 -9.47 -3.59
N GLN A 238 20.30 -10.60 -4.20
CA GLN A 238 20.46 -10.67 -5.66
C GLN A 238 19.12 -10.48 -6.40
N MET A 239 18.03 -11.06 -5.91
CA MET A 239 16.69 -10.88 -6.49
C MET A 239 16.25 -9.42 -6.42
N TYR A 240 16.45 -8.74 -5.29
CA TYR A 240 16.15 -7.31 -5.14
C TYR A 240 16.95 -6.46 -6.13
N CYS A 241 18.29 -6.61 -6.15
CA CYS A 241 19.15 -5.87 -7.07
C CYS A 241 18.81 -6.16 -8.55
N LYS A 242 18.42 -7.38 -8.88
CA LYS A 242 17.98 -7.75 -10.22
C LYS A 242 16.68 -7.04 -10.58
N GLY A 243 15.70 -6.94 -9.66
CA GLY A 243 14.47 -6.18 -9.85
C GLY A 243 14.76 -4.71 -10.19
N VAL A 244 15.59 -4.04 -9.37
CA VAL A 244 16.04 -2.65 -9.63
C VAL A 244 16.68 -2.54 -11.02
N GLN A 245 17.65 -3.40 -11.31
CA GLN A 245 18.39 -3.35 -12.57
C GLN A 245 17.49 -3.52 -13.79
N VAL A 246 16.63 -4.53 -13.81
CA VAL A 246 15.78 -4.86 -14.98
C VAL A 246 14.73 -3.78 -15.20
N LEU A 247 14.04 -3.35 -14.13
CA LEU A 247 12.93 -2.42 -14.27
C LEU A 247 13.42 -0.99 -14.57
N THR A 248 14.51 -0.53 -13.97
CA THR A 248 15.05 0.79 -14.27
C THR A 248 15.64 0.83 -15.70
N ALA A 249 16.28 -0.24 -16.17
CA ALA A 249 16.74 -0.35 -17.54
C ALA A 249 15.57 -0.34 -18.56
N ALA A 250 14.38 -0.82 -18.16
CA ALA A 250 13.17 -0.75 -18.95
C ALA A 250 12.43 0.61 -18.86
N GLY A 251 12.99 1.58 -18.13
CA GLY A 251 12.45 2.95 -18.03
C GLY A 251 11.42 3.17 -16.91
N TYR A 252 11.28 2.23 -15.97
CA TYR A 252 10.49 2.45 -14.77
C TYR A 252 11.28 3.24 -13.73
N GLU A 253 10.62 4.20 -13.09
CA GLU A 253 11.15 4.92 -11.93
C GLU A 253 10.92 4.07 -10.68
N HIS A 254 11.99 3.74 -9.94
CA HIS A 254 11.90 3.13 -8.61
C HIS A 254 11.55 4.24 -7.62
N TYR A 255 10.27 4.51 -7.39
CA TYR A 255 9.83 5.69 -6.64
C TYR A 255 9.67 5.45 -5.13
N GLU A 256 9.57 4.19 -4.72
CA GLU A 256 9.61 3.78 -3.31
C GLU A 256 10.03 2.30 -3.21
N ILE A 257 10.29 1.83 -2.02
CA ILE A 257 11.01 0.59 -1.71
C ILE A 257 10.51 -0.67 -2.44
N SER A 258 9.21 -0.73 -2.78
CA SER A 258 8.57 -1.91 -3.39
C SER A 258 7.94 -1.62 -4.76
N ASN A 259 7.86 -0.35 -5.19
CA ASN A 259 7.07 0.01 -6.35
C ASN A 259 7.85 0.76 -7.42
N TYR A 260 7.56 0.38 -8.66
CA TYR A 260 8.14 0.93 -9.87
C TYR A 260 7.04 1.45 -10.77
N ALA A 261 7.22 2.61 -11.38
CA ALA A 261 6.21 3.22 -12.23
C ALA A 261 6.82 3.86 -13.46
N GLN A 262 6.11 3.84 -14.58
CA GLN A 262 6.38 4.77 -15.67
C GLN A 262 6.11 6.19 -15.18
N LYS A 263 6.75 7.17 -15.82
CA LYS A 263 6.58 8.59 -15.45
C LYS A 263 5.10 8.99 -15.38
N SER A 264 4.71 9.58 -14.26
CA SER A 264 3.33 10.02 -13.95
C SER A 264 2.33 8.89 -13.62
N TYR A 265 2.78 7.63 -13.43
CA TYR A 265 1.93 6.50 -13.06
C TYR A 265 2.19 5.96 -11.64
N GLN A 266 2.92 6.71 -10.81
CA GLN A 266 3.06 6.37 -9.39
C GLN A 266 1.67 6.26 -8.75
N CYS A 267 1.45 5.27 -7.87
CA CYS A 267 0.19 5.12 -7.14
C CYS A 267 0.02 6.28 -6.15
N ARG A 268 -0.93 7.18 -6.44
CA ARG A 268 -1.17 8.36 -5.60
C ARG A 268 -1.66 7.97 -4.21
N HIS A 269 -2.42 6.86 -4.11
CA HIS A 269 -2.91 6.38 -2.84
C HIS A 269 -1.78 5.83 -1.95
N ASN A 270 -0.82 5.04 -2.49
CA ASN A 270 0.31 4.54 -1.72
C ASN A 270 1.18 5.68 -1.17
N ARG A 271 1.34 6.75 -1.94
CA ARG A 271 2.06 7.94 -1.47
C ARG A 271 1.44 8.59 -0.25
N VAL A 272 0.12 8.51 -0.06
CA VAL A 272 -0.55 9.03 1.15
C VAL A 272 0.03 8.39 2.41
N TYR A 273 0.29 7.09 2.37
CA TYR A 273 0.90 6.38 3.49
C TYR A 273 2.36 6.78 3.69
N TRP A 274 3.15 6.75 2.61
CA TRP A 274 4.58 7.07 2.69
C TRP A 274 4.84 8.52 3.11
N GLU A 275 3.95 9.44 2.77
CA GLU A 275 4.00 10.85 3.18
C GLU A 275 3.37 11.09 4.57
N ASN A 276 2.99 10.05 5.28
CA ASN A 276 2.31 10.08 6.59
C ASN A 276 1.12 11.05 6.63
N ARG A 277 0.35 11.13 5.54
CA ARG A 277 -0.84 11.97 5.45
C ARG A 277 -2.06 11.29 6.05
N SER A 278 -3.03 12.09 6.46
CA SER A 278 -4.32 11.62 6.97
C SER A 278 -5.14 10.91 5.87
N TYR A 279 -5.81 9.83 6.27
CA TYR A 279 -6.71 9.06 5.40
C TYR A 279 -7.82 8.37 6.20
N TYR A 280 -8.95 8.16 5.54
CA TYR A 280 -9.99 7.29 6.04
C TYR A 280 -9.69 5.84 5.64
N GLY A 281 -9.95 4.89 6.53
CA GLY A 281 -10.02 3.47 6.20
C GLY A 281 -11.42 2.97 6.51
N PHE A 282 -12.00 2.10 5.71
CA PHE A 282 -13.31 1.52 5.92
C PHE A 282 -13.27 0.01 5.75
N GLY A 283 -14.09 -0.69 6.53
CA GLY A 283 -14.20 -2.14 6.44
C GLY A 283 -13.36 -2.89 7.47
N MET A 284 -13.60 -4.18 7.56
CA MET A 284 -12.97 -5.10 8.52
C MET A 284 -11.44 -5.04 8.46
N GLY A 285 -10.80 -4.73 9.59
CA GLY A 285 -9.34 -4.67 9.68
C GLY A 285 -8.69 -3.42 9.07
N ALA A 286 -9.46 -2.51 8.45
CA ALA A 286 -8.92 -1.28 7.91
C ALA A 286 -8.46 -0.32 9.02
N ALA A 287 -7.31 0.33 8.82
CA ALA A 287 -6.83 1.41 9.65
C ALA A 287 -7.26 2.77 9.10
N SER A 288 -7.47 3.74 9.97
CA SER A 288 -7.60 5.16 9.64
C SER A 288 -6.52 5.97 10.35
N TYR A 289 -6.11 7.08 9.73
CA TYR A 289 -5.31 8.12 10.38
C TYR A 289 -6.01 9.46 10.15
N VAL A 290 -6.72 9.94 11.16
CA VAL A 290 -7.60 11.11 11.06
C VAL A 290 -7.37 12.02 12.27
N GLU A 291 -7.11 13.30 12.04
CA GLU A 291 -6.89 14.30 13.09
C GLU A 291 -5.82 13.88 14.13
N GLY A 292 -4.74 13.24 13.67
CA GLY A 292 -3.66 12.75 14.53
C GLY A 292 -4.01 11.51 15.35
N LYS A 293 -5.12 10.84 15.06
CA LYS A 293 -5.57 9.60 15.71
C LYS A 293 -5.45 8.44 14.73
N ARG A 294 -4.75 7.39 15.13
CA ARG A 294 -4.62 6.15 14.36
C ARG A 294 -5.43 5.05 15.06
N PHE A 295 -6.38 4.47 14.34
CA PHE A 295 -7.21 3.39 14.86
C PHE A 295 -7.53 2.35 13.79
N THR A 296 -7.72 1.09 14.20
CA THR A 296 -7.96 -0.04 13.32
C THR A 296 -9.28 -0.71 13.68
N ARG A 297 -10.08 -1.10 12.66
CA ARG A 297 -11.32 -1.85 12.84
C ARG A 297 -11.01 -3.29 13.25
N PRO A 298 -11.97 -3.98 13.91
CA PRO A 298 -11.81 -5.39 14.23
C PRO A 298 -11.51 -6.25 12.99
N ARG A 299 -10.63 -7.23 13.15
CA ARG A 299 -10.16 -8.12 12.06
C ARG A 299 -11.08 -9.32 11.80
N LYS A 300 -12.16 -9.52 12.60
CA LYS A 300 -13.13 -10.60 12.43
C LYS A 300 -14.49 -10.05 12.08
N THR A 301 -15.17 -10.70 11.15
CA THR A 301 -16.44 -10.22 10.57
C THR A 301 -17.52 -9.90 11.63
N LYS A 302 -17.75 -10.81 12.61
CA LYS A 302 -18.74 -10.58 13.65
C LYS A 302 -18.39 -9.40 14.57
N GLU A 303 -17.10 -9.29 14.93
CA GLU A 303 -16.62 -8.19 15.76
C GLU A 303 -16.70 -6.85 15.01
N TYR A 304 -16.44 -6.86 13.70
CA TYR A 304 -16.57 -5.68 12.84
C TYR A 304 -18.06 -5.23 12.73
N TYR A 305 -18.99 -6.15 12.55
CA TYR A 305 -20.42 -5.79 12.48
C TYR A 305 -20.90 -5.17 13.79
N GLN A 306 -20.55 -5.77 14.93
CA GLN A 306 -20.89 -5.19 16.25
C GLN A 306 -20.21 -3.83 16.43
N TRP A 307 -18.96 -3.68 16.03
CA TRP A 307 -18.26 -2.41 16.10
C TRP A 307 -18.94 -1.31 15.27
N VAL A 308 -19.48 -1.62 14.09
CA VAL A 308 -20.23 -0.66 13.27
C VAL A 308 -21.54 -0.26 13.95
N GLU A 309 -22.27 -1.19 14.57
CA GLU A 309 -23.47 -0.87 15.36
C GLU A 309 -23.15 0.07 16.51
N ASP A 310 -22.10 -0.22 17.28
CA ASP A 310 -21.64 0.61 18.40
C ASP A 310 -21.16 2.00 17.91
N TYR A 311 -20.46 2.03 16.78
CA TYR A 311 -19.98 3.26 16.13
C TYR A 311 -21.14 4.17 15.71
N ILE A 312 -22.20 3.60 15.13
CA ILE A 312 -23.41 4.34 14.76
C ILE A 312 -24.11 4.86 16.01
N ALA A 313 -24.23 4.04 17.06
CA ALA A 313 -24.83 4.45 18.33
C ALA A 313 -24.06 5.57 19.02
N ALA A 314 -22.73 5.63 18.80
CA ALA A 314 -21.84 6.70 19.27
C ALA A 314 -21.76 7.91 18.29
N TYR A 315 -22.67 8.00 17.31
CA TYR A 315 -22.69 9.08 16.30
C TYR A 315 -21.35 9.26 15.54
N GLY A 316 -20.64 8.17 15.28
CA GLY A 316 -19.35 8.20 14.59
C GLY A 316 -18.17 8.66 15.45
N ALA A 317 -18.32 8.76 16.75
CA ALA A 317 -17.25 9.09 17.67
C ALA A 317 -16.30 7.89 17.87
N ILE A 318 -15.00 8.16 17.83
CA ILE A 318 -13.92 7.19 18.11
C ILE A 318 -13.20 7.63 19.37
N ASP A 319 -13.23 6.78 20.38
CA ASP A 319 -12.41 6.94 21.60
C ASP A 319 -11.02 6.39 21.32
N CYS A 320 -10.15 7.26 20.83
CA CYS A 320 -8.76 6.96 20.53
C CYS A 320 -7.91 8.19 20.89
N PRO A 321 -6.80 8.03 21.63
CA PRO A 321 -5.90 9.13 21.92
C PRO A 321 -5.23 9.62 20.63
N GLN A 322 -4.74 10.86 20.67
CA GLN A 322 -3.84 11.38 19.64
C GLN A 322 -2.49 10.67 19.72
N THR A 323 -1.89 10.42 18.57
CA THR A 323 -0.52 9.89 18.49
C THR A 323 0.45 10.93 19.10
N PRO A 324 1.31 10.54 20.05
CA PRO A 324 2.33 11.43 20.61
C PRO A 324 3.29 11.98 19.54
N SER A 325 3.83 13.18 19.76
CA SER A 325 4.66 13.87 18.76
C SER A 325 5.94 13.10 18.36
N ASP A 326 6.56 12.42 19.32
CA ASP A 326 7.72 11.56 19.11
C ASP A 326 7.37 10.32 18.28
N GLU A 327 6.22 9.68 18.52
CA GLU A 327 5.72 8.61 17.69
C GLU A 327 5.42 9.10 16.25
N VAL A 328 4.83 10.31 16.10
CA VAL A 328 4.60 10.91 14.76
C VAL A 328 5.92 11.15 14.02
N LEU A 329 6.98 11.61 14.73
CA LEU A 329 8.31 11.73 14.13
C LEU A 329 8.84 10.40 13.62
N LEU A 330 8.81 9.37 14.48
CA LEU A 330 9.30 8.04 14.12
C LEU A 330 8.52 7.43 12.95
N GLU A 331 7.19 7.56 12.93
CA GLU A 331 6.37 7.16 11.80
C GLU A 331 6.72 7.93 10.53
N THR A 332 6.90 9.26 10.62
CA THR A 332 7.26 10.10 9.47
C THR A 332 8.60 9.69 8.87
N LEU A 333 9.59 9.35 9.70
CA LEU A 333 10.87 8.84 9.23
C LEU A 333 10.77 7.43 8.66
N MET A 334 10.04 6.53 9.35
CA MET A 334 9.84 5.15 8.91
C MET A 334 9.17 5.08 7.53
N LEU A 335 8.17 5.90 7.31
CA LEU A 335 7.41 5.92 6.07
C LEU A 335 8.15 6.73 4.99
N GLY A 336 8.58 7.95 5.31
CA GLY A 336 9.16 8.86 4.34
C GLY A 336 10.54 8.43 3.80
N LEU A 337 11.35 7.73 4.61
CA LEU A 337 12.62 7.18 4.15
C LEU A 337 12.47 5.97 3.21
N ARG A 338 11.26 5.44 3.04
CA ARG A 338 10.95 4.42 2.03
C ARG A 338 10.61 5.01 0.65
N LEU A 339 10.40 6.33 0.56
CA LEU A 339 10.31 7.05 -0.71
C LEU A 339 11.73 7.29 -1.28
N ALA A 340 11.90 7.13 -2.60
CA ALA A 340 13.17 7.44 -3.27
C ALA A 340 13.59 8.91 -3.11
N GLU A 341 12.64 9.80 -2.95
CA GLU A 341 12.88 11.21 -2.67
C GLU A 341 13.16 11.50 -1.19
N GLY A 342 12.87 10.57 -0.27
CA GLY A 342 13.07 10.69 1.16
C GLY A 342 12.23 11.79 1.82
N VAL A 343 12.70 12.32 2.95
CA VAL A 343 12.01 13.32 3.77
C VAL A 343 12.59 14.73 3.56
N CYS A 344 11.73 15.74 3.62
CA CYS A 344 12.14 17.14 3.49
C CYS A 344 12.66 17.67 4.84
N LEU A 345 13.90 18.15 4.87
CA LEU A 345 14.55 18.62 6.08
C LEU A 345 13.89 19.88 6.67
N SER A 346 13.48 20.83 5.83
CA SER A 346 12.77 22.02 6.30
C SER A 346 11.43 21.68 6.94
N THR A 347 10.68 20.72 6.36
CA THR A 347 9.41 20.27 6.95
C THR A 347 9.63 19.60 8.32
N LEU A 348 10.67 18.79 8.44
CA LEU A 348 11.02 18.15 9.73
C LEU A 348 11.44 19.18 10.77
N ALA A 349 12.27 20.16 10.42
CA ALA A 349 12.67 21.24 11.32
C ALA A 349 11.48 22.08 11.78
N GLU A 350 10.57 22.43 10.87
CA GLU A 350 9.36 23.17 11.16
C GLU A 350 8.40 22.42 12.08
N GLN A 351 8.26 21.11 11.88
CA GLN A 351 7.31 20.30 12.63
C GLN A 351 7.83 19.81 13.97
N PHE A 352 9.11 19.44 14.06
CA PHE A 352 9.70 18.79 15.22
C PHE A 352 10.84 19.57 15.88
N GLY A 353 11.23 20.72 15.33
CA GLY A 353 12.31 21.57 15.82
C GLY A 353 13.71 21.23 15.25
N GLU A 354 14.61 22.20 15.27
CA GLU A 354 15.98 22.04 14.76
C GLU A 354 16.83 21.05 15.58
N ASP A 355 16.60 20.97 16.90
CA ASP A 355 17.29 20.01 17.78
C ASP A 355 17.01 18.55 17.35
N THR A 356 15.85 18.31 16.74
CA THR A 356 15.52 17.00 16.20
C THR A 356 16.41 16.63 15.03
N LEU A 357 16.75 17.57 14.13
CA LEU A 357 17.69 17.30 13.04
C LEU A 357 19.08 16.92 13.55
N GLU A 358 19.53 17.56 14.62
CA GLU A 358 20.82 17.23 15.23
C GLU A 358 20.83 15.82 15.84
N ARG A 359 19.79 15.46 16.58
CA ARG A 359 19.62 14.11 17.14
C ARG A 359 19.54 13.05 16.03
N MET A 360 18.79 13.33 14.97
CA MET A 360 18.69 12.46 13.79
C MET A 360 20.06 12.26 13.15
N TRP A 361 20.83 13.33 12.97
CA TRP A 361 22.16 13.24 12.34
C TRP A 361 23.12 12.36 13.14
N GLN A 362 23.12 12.47 14.46
CA GLN A 362 23.92 11.60 15.33
C GLN A 362 23.62 10.10 15.12
N CYS A 363 22.37 9.75 14.80
CA CYS A 363 21.98 8.38 14.46
C CYS A 363 22.40 7.99 13.04
N LEU A 364 22.30 8.92 12.08
CA LEU A 364 22.41 8.63 10.65
C LEU A 364 23.83 8.77 10.09
N GLN A 365 24.72 9.49 10.78
CA GLN A 365 26.11 9.71 10.34
C GLN A 365 26.87 8.42 9.97
N PRO A 366 26.78 7.30 10.73
CA PRO A 366 27.46 6.06 10.37
C PRO A 366 26.93 5.46 9.05
N TYR A 367 25.66 5.66 8.73
CA TYR A 367 25.03 5.17 7.50
C TYR A 367 25.32 6.07 6.30
N TYR A 368 25.44 7.37 6.53
CA TYR A 368 25.95 8.32 5.54
C TYR A 368 27.38 7.96 5.09
N GLN A 369 28.26 7.65 6.06
CA GLN A 369 29.63 7.20 5.75
C GLN A 369 29.69 5.89 4.95
N LYS A 370 28.68 5.02 5.11
CA LYS A 370 28.52 3.78 4.34
C LYS A 370 27.88 4.00 2.97
N GLY A 371 27.40 5.21 2.66
CA GLY A 371 26.68 5.52 1.45
C GLY A 371 25.23 4.95 1.41
N TRP A 372 24.65 4.60 2.55
CA TRP A 372 23.28 4.13 2.65
C TRP A 372 22.26 5.25 2.83
N VAL A 373 22.73 6.40 3.30
CA VAL A 373 21.94 7.61 3.51
C VAL A 373 22.58 8.75 2.71
N GLU A 374 21.76 9.58 2.10
CA GLU A 374 22.17 10.72 1.30
C GLU A 374 21.42 11.98 1.70
N VAL A 375 22.10 13.12 1.60
CA VAL A 375 21.47 14.45 1.64
C VAL A 375 21.54 15.04 0.24
N VAL A 376 20.39 15.41 -0.32
CA VAL A 376 20.26 15.89 -1.70
C VAL A 376 19.53 17.23 -1.77
N GLY A 377 19.72 17.97 -2.87
CA GLY A 377 19.04 19.26 -3.10
C GLY A 377 19.68 20.45 -2.39
N THR A 378 20.81 20.23 -1.69
CA THR A 378 21.60 21.28 -1.05
C THR A 378 23.06 20.86 -0.96
N MET A 379 23.98 21.81 -0.71
CA MET A 379 25.37 21.50 -0.38
C MET A 379 25.46 20.97 1.05
N PHE A 380 26.16 19.85 1.22
CA PHE A 380 26.27 19.18 2.52
C PHE A 380 27.71 18.69 2.75
N ASP A 381 28.33 19.10 3.84
CA ASP A 381 29.72 18.78 4.19
C ASP A 381 29.85 17.54 5.10
N GLY A 382 28.75 16.98 5.58
CA GLY A 382 28.75 15.83 6.46
C GLY A 382 28.85 16.13 7.96
N GLU A 383 28.88 17.41 8.36
CA GLU A 383 29.05 17.78 9.78
C GLU A 383 27.70 17.94 10.51
N LYS A 384 26.77 18.72 9.93
CA LYS A 384 25.44 18.98 10.52
C LYS A 384 24.37 18.99 9.43
N LEU A 385 23.21 18.32 9.66
CA LEU A 385 22.11 18.36 8.70
C LEU A 385 21.70 19.81 8.41
N PRO A 386 21.57 20.16 7.13
CA PRO A 386 21.10 21.49 6.74
C PRO A 386 19.59 21.61 7.01
N ASN A 387 19.09 22.84 7.11
CA ASN A 387 17.65 23.09 7.25
C ASN A 387 16.92 23.06 5.90
N GLU A 388 17.62 22.79 4.80
CA GLU A 388 17.08 22.69 3.45
C GLU A 388 17.53 21.39 2.78
N GLY A 389 16.82 21.00 1.70
CA GLY A 389 17.12 19.77 0.99
C GLY A 389 16.33 18.59 1.53
N ARG A 390 16.76 17.40 1.15
CA ARG A 390 16.08 16.15 1.50
C ARG A 390 17.08 15.12 2.01
N LEU A 391 16.66 14.38 3.02
CA LEU A 391 17.34 13.20 3.54
C LEU A 391 16.68 11.96 2.95
N ARG A 392 17.44 11.07 2.33
CA ARG A 392 16.93 9.86 1.71
C ARG A 392 17.84 8.65 1.92
N LEU A 393 17.28 7.47 1.71
CA LEU A 393 18.09 6.26 1.55
C LEU A 393 18.58 6.16 0.11
N SER A 394 19.82 5.66 -0.08
CA SER A 394 20.36 5.41 -1.41
C SER A 394 19.70 4.19 -2.06
N ASP A 395 19.55 4.20 -3.37
CA ASP A 395 18.99 3.08 -4.14
C ASP A 395 20.15 2.39 -4.93
N PRO A 396 20.31 1.05 -4.84
CA PRO A 396 19.50 0.08 -4.07
C PRO A 396 19.97 -0.15 -2.63
N GLN A 397 21.17 0.27 -2.24
CA GLN A 397 21.81 -0.19 -1.00
C GLN A 397 21.11 0.33 0.27
N GLY A 398 20.79 1.62 0.33
CA GLY A 398 20.07 2.19 1.45
C GLY A 398 18.68 1.58 1.64
N PHE A 399 17.97 1.32 0.56
CA PHE A 399 16.67 0.62 0.61
C PHE A 399 16.80 -0.81 1.10
N LEU A 400 17.81 -1.54 0.62
CA LEU A 400 18.07 -2.91 1.05
C LEU A 400 18.33 -3.02 2.57
N PHE A 401 19.04 -2.03 3.13
CA PHE A 401 19.32 -1.96 4.56
C PHE A 401 18.42 -1.00 5.34
N SER A 402 17.28 -0.61 4.77
CA SER A 402 16.34 0.35 5.39
C SER A 402 15.93 -0.05 6.81
N ASN A 403 15.62 -1.32 7.04
CA ASN A 403 15.23 -1.81 8.36
C ASN A 403 16.35 -1.69 9.40
N VAL A 404 17.63 -1.81 9.01
CA VAL A 404 18.77 -1.61 9.91
C VAL A 404 18.89 -0.14 10.31
N VAL A 405 18.77 0.77 9.34
CA VAL A 405 18.80 2.22 9.58
C VAL A 405 17.63 2.65 10.48
N LEU A 406 16.41 2.17 10.17
CA LEU A 406 15.21 2.49 10.91
C LEU A 406 15.24 1.95 12.34
N ALA A 407 15.73 0.72 12.55
CA ALA A 407 15.85 0.15 13.90
C ALA A 407 16.78 0.97 14.81
N ASP A 408 17.87 1.50 14.26
CA ASP A 408 18.78 2.38 15.02
C ASP A 408 18.12 3.74 15.34
N ILE A 409 17.39 4.32 14.38
CA ILE A 409 16.59 5.53 14.60
C ILE A 409 15.59 5.30 15.74
N PHE A 410 14.80 4.23 15.69
CA PHE A 410 13.81 3.90 16.72
C PHE A 410 14.43 3.69 18.10
N SER A 411 15.61 3.07 18.16
CA SER A 411 16.28 2.81 19.43
C SER A 411 16.87 4.05 20.10
N ARG A 412 17.17 5.12 19.34
CA ARG A 412 17.85 6.32 19.82
C ARG A 412 16.95 7.56 19.91
N LEU A 413 15.89 7.62 19.15
CA LEU A 413 14.95 8.75 19.12
C LEU A 413 13.64 8.46 19.84
N GLY A 414 13.28 7.16 20.01
CA GLY A 414 12.07 6.66 20.65
C GLY A 414 12.17 6.41 22.17
#